data_2493f4d6de79072cd9f706218dbe9b3f
#
_entry.id   2493f4d6de79072cd9f706218dbe9b3f
#
_cell.length_a   1.000
_cell.length_b   1.000
_cell.length_c   1.000
_cell.angle_alpha   90.00
_cell.angle_beta   90.00
_cell.angle_gamma   90.00
#
_symmetry.space_group_name_H-M   'P 1'
#
loop_
_entity.id
_entity.type
_entity.pdbx_description
1 polymer ?
#
loop_
_entity_poly.entity_id
_entity_poly.type
_entity_poly.pdbx_seq_one_letter_code
_entity_poly.pdbx_strand_id
1 'polypeptide(L)'
;GVTHDYELKATHISNKEKGKLFRSLNQCYKFGVVIRENNVLDRIFQSKKDKQRYLDYAYKIAVKRAFQNYIQKGFINPDEVERIYFYVDEHTTATNGRYELAEALEQEFKLGTYNYKYDTYYPPIFRQMKDVQLEYCNSESKLLVRAADIVANRIYYLARQEMREEIRNLQNMHVIYLP
;
A
#
# COMPACT_ATOMS: atom_id res chain seq x y z
N GLY A 1 20.81 31.10 -10.03
CA GLY A 1 20.40 30.52 -8.76
C GLY A 1 19.77 29.19 -9.04
N VAL A 2 20.45 28.08 -8.63
CA VAL A 2 19.89 26.73 -8.73
C VAL A 2 18.91 26.61 -7.57
N THR A 3 17.61 26.65 -7.85
CA THR A 3 16.59 26.25 -6.87
C THR A 3 16.71 24.73 -6.71
N HIS A 4 17.33 24.29 -5.63
CA HIS A 4 17.19 22.93 -5.18
C HIS A 4 15.72 22.71 -4.81
N ASP A 5 14.99 21.96 -5.62
CA ASP A 5 13.69 21.41 -5.26
C ASP A 5 13.94 20.43 -4.09
N TYR A 6 13.79 20.94 -2.87
CA TYR A 6 13.82 20.08 -1.68
C TYR A 6 12.64 19.14 -1.73
N GLU A 7 12.91 17.84 -1.77
CA GLU A 7 11.89 16.82 -1.61
C GLU A 7 11.12 17.05 -0.31
N LEU A 8 9.82 17.32 -0.42
CA LEU A 8 8.92 17.46 0.72
C LEU A 8 8.56 16.07 1.27
N LYS A 9 9.54 15.40 1.89
CA LYS A 9 9.26 14.16 2.65
C LYS A 9 8.49 14.51 3.93
N ALA A 10 7.63 13.59 4.37
CA ALA A 10 6.86 13.76 5.60
C ALA A 10 7.77 14.01 6.83
N THR A 11 9.01 13.53 6.80
CA THR A 11 10.00 13.75 7.87
C THR A 11 10.58 15.17 7.92
N HIS A 12 10.53 15.94 6.82
CA HIS A 12 11.16 17.25 6.67
C HIS A 12 10.21 18.43 6.83
N ILE A 13 8.94 18.16 7.04
CA ILE A 13 7.90 19.22 7.18
C ILE A 13 7.28 19.18 8.58
N SER A 14 6.77 20.34 9.01
CA SER A 14 6.12 20.48 10.31
C SER A 14 4.83 19.66 10.43
N ASN A 15 4.43 19.31 11.64
CA ASN A 15 3.17 18.59 11.89
C ASN A 15 1.93 19.34 11.36
N LYS A 16 1.97 20.69 11.37
CA LYS A 16 0.90 21.53 10.83
C LYS A 16 0.78 21.36 9.31
N GLU A 17 1.92 21.36 8.62
CA GLU A 17 1.98 21.15 7.16
C GLU A 17 1.59 19.72 6.78
N LYS A 18 2.06 18.70 7.53
CA LYS A 18 1.61 17.30 7.36
C LYS A 18 0.09 17.19 7.44
N GLY A 19 -0.51 17.80 8.46
CA GLY A 19 -1.95 17.81 8.61
C GLY A 19 -2.69 18.50 7.47
N LYS A 20 -2.13 19.61 6.95
CA LYS A 20 -2.68 20.33 5.79
C LYS A 20 -2.61 19.49 4.51
N LEU A 21 -1.45 18.89 4.23
CA LEU A 21 -1.25 17.99 3.08
C LEU A 21 -2.13 16.76 3.18
N PHE A 22 -2.23 16.14 4.34
CA PHE A 22 -3.11 15.00 4.53
C PHE A 22 -4.58 15.35 4.23
N ARG A 23 -5.07 16.50 4.70
CA ARG A 23 -6.44 16.96 4.40
C ARG A 23 -6.67 17.26 2.92
N SER A 24 -5.65 17.70 2.17
CA SER A 24 -5.79 17.88 0.73
C SER A 24 -6.07 16.60 -0.03
N LEU A 25 -5.78 15.44 0.59
CA LEU A 25 -6.07 14.10 0.05
C LEU A 25 -7.44 13.54 0.47
N ASN A 26 -8.31 14.34 1.09
CA ASN A 26 -9.60 13.83 1.58
C ASN A 26 -10.52 13.31 0.46
N GLN A 27 -10.37 13.81 -0.76
CA GLN A 27 -11.12 13.33 -1.92
C GLN A 27 -10.54 12.05 -2.54
N CYS A 28 -9.35 11.63 -2.10
CA CYS A 28 -8.73 10.40 -2.56
C CYS A 28 -9.12 9.22 -1.68
N TYR A 29 -9.33 8.06 -2.27
CA TYR A 29 -9.39 6.82 -1.53
C TYR A 29 -7.99 6.44 -1.05
N LYS A 30 -7.88 6.20 0.25
CA LYS A 30 -6.61 5.91 0.92
C LYS A 30 -6.70 4.60 1.65
N PHE A 31 -5.62 3.86 1.65
CA PHE A 31 -5.49 2.68 2.50
C PHE A 31 -4.08 2.58 3.08
N GLY A 32 -3.96 1.78 4.09
CA GLY A 32 -2.68 1.48 4.69
C GLY A 32 -2.70 0.19 5.49
N VAL A 33 -1.53 -0.28 5.86
CA VAL A 33 -1.35 -1.45 6.70
C VAL A 33 -0.56 -1.07 7.94
N VAL A 34 -1.04 -1.53 9.08
CA VAL A 34 -0.32 -1.45 10.36
C VAL A 34 0.16 -2.85 10.70
N ILE A 35 1.48 -3.00 10.83
CA ILE A 35 2.14 -4.24 11.23
C ILE A 35 2.61 -4.07 12.67
N ARG A 36 2.28 -5.04 13.52
CA ARG A 36 2.77 -5.09 14.90
C ARG A 36 3.99 -6.01 14.95
N GLU A 37 5.17 -5.41 14.98
CA GLU A 37 6.43 -6.16 14.97
C GLU A 37 6.51 -7.21 16.09
N ASN A 38 5.96 -6.91 17.28
CA ASN A 38 5.95 -7.83 18.43
C ASN A 38 5.17 -9.13 18.17
N ASN A 39 4.29 -9.16 17.17
CA ASN A 39 3.49 -10.33 16.81
C ASN A 39 4.07 -11.07 15.61
N VAL A 40 5.12 -10.54 15.01
CA VAL A 40 5.82 -11.17 13.88
C VAL A 40 6.99 -11.98 14.41
N LEU A 41 7.22 -13.15 13.84
CA LEU A 41 8.35 -14.01 14.27
C LEU A 41 9.68 -13.27 14.12
N ASP A 42 10.48 -13.21 15.17
CA ASP A 42 11.76 -12.49 15.23
C ASP A 42 12.68 -12.83 14.05
N ARG A 43 12.70 -14.08 13.59
CA ARG A 43 13.51 -14.53 12.45
C ARG A 43 13.23 -13.76 11.16
N ILE A 44 12.01 -13.21 10.98
CA ILE A 44 11.63 -12.48 9.77
C ILE A 44 12.39 -11.16 9.68
N PHE A 45 12.67 -10.52 10.82
CA PHE A 45 13.39 -9.25 10.86
C PHE A 45 14.92 -9.40 10.92
N GLN A 46 15.44 -10.61 11.08
CA GLN A 46 16.87 -10.88 11.13
C GLN A 46 17.54 -10.84 9.73
N SER A 47 16.78 -11.14 8.68
CA SER A 47 17.26 -11.13 7.30
C SER A 47 16.57 -10.02 6.50
N LYS A 48 17.37 -9.23 5.75
CA LYS A 48 16.81 -8.22 4.83
C LYS A 48 15.87 -8.83 3.80
N LYS A 49 16.19 -10.04 3.32
CA LYS A 49 15.38 -10.77 2.33
C LYS A 49 14.03 -11.19 2.90
N ASP A 50 14.02 -11.76 4.10
CA ASP A 50 12.77 -12.21 4.73
C ASP A 50 11.90 -11.03 5.16
N LYS A 51 12.51 -9.96 5.66
CA LYS A 51 11.81 -8.70 5.93
C LYS A 51 11.14 -8.15 4.68
N GLN A 52 11.87 -8.10 3.55
CA GLN A 52 11.32 -7.60 2.29
C GLN A 52 10.16 -8.47 1.79
N ARG A 53 10.30 -9.78 1.83
CA ARG A 53 9.22 -10.71 1.45
C ARG A 53 7.97 -10.51 2.30
N TYR A 54 8.14 -10.30 3.59
CA TYR A 54 7.03 -10.03 4.48
C TYR A 54 6.36 -8.69 4.17
N LEU A 55 7.13 -7.65 3.87
CA LEU A 55 6.60 -6.34 3.46
C LEU A 55 5.87 -6.43 2.12
N ASP A 56 6.38 -7.16 1.15
CA ASP A 56 5.71 -7.40 -0.13
C ASP A 56 4.40 -8.16 0.06
N TYR A 57 4.40 -9.18 0.93
CA TYR A 57 3.19 -9.88 1.32
C TYR A 57 2.17 -8.95 2.00
N ALA A 58 2.61 -8.15 2.97
CA ALA A 58 1.76 -7.19 3.67
C ALA A 58 1.18 -6.15 2.70
N TYR A 59 1.98 -5.65 1.77
CA TYR A 59 1.54 -4.75 0.71
C TYR A 59 0.46 -5.39 -0.16
N LYS A 60 0.70 -6.60 -0.67
CA LYS A 60 -0.27 -7.35 -1.48
C LYS A 60 -1.61 -7.52 -0.74
N ILE A 61 -1.57 -7.95 0.52
CA ILE A 61 -2.77 -8.14 1.33
C ILE A 61 -3.49 -6.82 1.59
N ALA A 62 -2.75 -5.73 1.86
CA ALA A 62 -3.34 -4.41 2.07
C ALA A 62 -4.07 -3.93 0.82
N VAL A 63 -3.44 -4.01 -0.35
CA VAL A 63 -4.03 -3.64 -1.64
C VAL A 63 -5.28 -4.47 -1.92
N LYS A 64 -5.18 -5.79 -1.81
CA LYS A 64 -6.32 -6.70 -2.02
C LYS A 64 -7.53 -6.34 -1.15
N ARG A 65 -7.33 -6.20 0.15
CA ARG A 65 -8.40 -5.88 1.10
C ARG A 65 -8.97 -4.49 0.88
N ALA A 66 -8.14 -3.52 0.50
CA ALA A 66 -8.61 -2.17 0.19
C ALA A 66 -9.54 -2.18 -1.02
N PHE A 67 -9.17 -2.84 -2.11
CA PHE A 67 -10.04 -2.96 -3.29
C PHE A 67 -11.32 -3.73 -2.99
N GLN A 68 -11.25 -4.84 -2.26
CA GLN A 68 -12.45 -5.58 -1.84
C GLN A 68 -13.39 -4.70 -1.02
N ASN A 69 -12.88 -3.88 -0.10
CA ASN A 69 -13.66 -2.93 0.67
C ASN A 69 -14.32 -1.86 -0.21
N TYR A 70 -13.60 -1.30 -1.16
CA TYR A 70 -14.13 -0.27 -2.06
C TYR A 70 -15.15 -0.83 -3.05
N ILE A 71 -15.00 -2.07 -3.51
CA ILE A 71 -16.01 -2.78 -4.29
C ILE A 71 -17.27 -3.02 -3.46
N GLN A 72 -17.12 -3.50 -2.23
CA GLN A 72 -18.25 -3.74 -1.33
C GLN A 72 -19.03 -2.46 -1.01
N LYS A 73 -18.35 -1.32 -0.93
CA LYS A 73 -18.96 0.00 -0.72
C LYS A 73 -19.56 0.61 -2.00
N GLY A 74 -19.42 -0.03 -3.14
CA GLY A 74 -19.90 0.47 -4.42
C GLY A 74 -19.07 1.63 -4.99
N PHE A 75 -17.86 1.87 -4.48
CA PHE A 75 -16.97 2.92 -5.00
C PHE A 75 -16.24 2.50 -6.27
N ILE A 76 -16.07 1.19 -6.46
CA ILE A 76 -15.45 0.59 -7.63
C ILE A 76 -16.38 -0.48 -8.18
N ASN A 77 -16.71 -0.39 -9.47
CA ASN A 77 -17.38 -1.48 -10.17
C ASN A 77 -16.31 -2.46 -10.69
N PRO A 78 -16.25 -3.71 -10.18
CA PRO A 78 -15.22 -4.66 -10.56
C PRO A 78 -15.28 -5.10 -12.02
N ASP A 79 -16.43 -4.93 -12.69
CA ASP A 79 -16.60 -5.31 -14.08
C ASP A 79 -16.15 -4.22 -15.07
N GLU A 80 -15.79 -3.04 -14.58
CA GLU A 80 -15.34 -1.90 -15.39
C GLU A 80 -13.83 -1.65 -15.31
N VAL A 81 -13.13 -2.32 -14.39
CA VAL A 81 -11.69 -2.12 -14.20
C VAL A 81 -10.91 -3.04 -15.12
N GLU A 82 -10.26 -2.46 -16.13
CA GLU A 82 -9.48 -3.18 -17.11
C GLU A 82 -7.95 -3.05 -16.91
N ARG A 83 -7.50 -2.01 -16.23
CA ARG A 83 -6.07 -1.73 -16.02
C ARG A 83 -5.81 -1.17 -14.64
N ILE A 84 -4.70 -1.59 -14.03
CA ILE A 84 -4.19 -1.04 -12.77
C ILE A 84 -2.71 -0.73 -12.91
N TYR A 85 -2.32 0.44 -12.39
CA TYR A 85 -0.93 0.87 -12.31
C TYR A 85 -0.56 1.08 -10.84
N PHE A 86 0.46 0.37 -10.38
CA PHE A 86 1.04 0.52 -9.06
C PHE A 86 2.35 1.29 -9.15
N TYR A 87 2.43 2.39 -8.40
CA TYR A 87 3.66 3.17 -8.24
C TYR A 87 4.17 2.98 -6.83
N VAL A 88 5.36 2.40 -6.70
CA VAL A 88 5.95 2.01 -5.42
C VAL A 88 7.28 2.72 -5.24
N ASP A 89 7.56 3.18 -4.02
CA ASP A 89 8.83 3.83 -3.70
C ASP A 89 9.99 2.85 -3.87
N GLU A 90 11.00 3.24 -4.64
CA GLU A 90 12.19 2.42 -4.90
C GLU A 90 13.03 2.15 -3.66
N HIS A 91 12.95 2.99 -2.62
CA HIS A 91 13.68 2.80 -1.38
C HIS A 91 13.24 1.58 -0.56
N THR A 92 12.07 1.04 -0.85
CA THR A 92 11.56 -0.18 -0.20
C THR A 92 12.10 -1.46 -0.85
N THR A 93 12.83 -1.36 -1.94
CA THR A 93 13.27 -2.52 -2.73
C THR A 93 14.69 -2.94 -2.43
N ALA A 94 14.83 -4.00 -1.65
CA ALA A 94 15.98 -4.86 -1.79
C ALA A 94 15.86 -5.58 -3.15
N THR A 95 16.91 -5.56 -3.92
CA THR A 95 17.04 -5.81 -5.36
C THR A 95 16.36 -7.07 -5.96
N ASN A 96 15.90 -8.02 -5.16
CA ASN A 96 15.33 -9.30 -5.62
C ASN A 96 13.82 -9.47 -5.41
N GLY A 97 13.13 -8.52 -4.75
CA GLY A 97 11.68 -8.59 -4.49
C GLY A 97 10.78 -7.96 -5.56
N ARG A 98 11.35 -7.30 -6.56
CA ARG A 98 10.58 -6.54 -7.58
C ARG A 98 9.65 -7.42 -8.39
N TYR A 99 10.18 -8.54 -8.87
CA TYR A 99 9.41 -9.48 -9.70
C TYR A 99 8.36 -10.22 -8.89
N GLU A 100 8.71 -10.65 -7.68
CA GLU A 100 7.79 -11.38 -6.80
C GLU A 100 6.55 -10.54 -6.45
N LEU A 101 6.70 -9.24 -6.17
CA LEU A 101 5.56 -8.36 -5.91
C LEU A 101 4.69 -8.14 -7.15
N ALA A 102 5.29 -7.87 -8.29
CA ALA A 102 4.57 -7.67 -9.55
C ALA A 102 3.76 -8.92 -9.94
N GLU A 103 4.38 -10.10 -9.88
CA GLU A 103 3.73 -11.37 -10.15
C GLU A 103 2.59 -11.66 -9.15
N ALA A 104 2.82 -11.39 -7.86
CA ALA A 104 1.81 -11.58 -6.83
C ALA A 104 0.59 -10.67 -7.03
N LEU A 105 0.79 -9.43 -7.45
CA LEU A 105 -0.30 -8.51 -7.78
C LEU A 105 -1.03 -8.93 -9.06
N GLU A 106 -0.32 -9.40 -10.08
CA GLU A 106 -0.95 -9.92 -11.30
C GLU A 106 -1.84 -11.13 -11.00
N GLN A 107 -1.39 -12.06 -10.15
CA GLN A 107 -2.20 -13.19 -9.73
C GLN A 107 -3.47 -12.76 -9.00
N GLU A 108 -3.37 -11.84 -8.04
CA GLU A 108 -4.54 -11.39 -7.26
C GLU A 108 -5.55 -10.61 -8.11
N PHE A 109 -5.10 -9.81 -9.07
CA PHE A 109 -5.95 -8.89 -9.80
C PHE A 109 -6.38 -9.36 -11.19
N LYS A 110 -5.63 -10.27 -11.83
CA LYS A 110 -5.85 -10.69 -13.22
C LYS A 110 -6.01 -12.18 -13.39
N LEU A 111 -5.14 -13.00 -12.79
CA LEU A 111 -5.06 -14.43 -13.08
C LEU A 111 -5.84 -15.30 -12.09
N GLY A 112 -5.99 -14.84 -10.84
CA GLY A 112 -6.45 -15.64 -9.72
C GLY A 112 -5.31 -16.42 -9.06
N THR A 113 -5.62 -17.03 -7.94
CA THR A 113 -4.65 -17.78 -7.12
C THR A 113 -5.15 -19.19 -6.86
N TYR A 114 -4.23 -20.15 -6.85
CA TYR A 114 -4.54 -21.54 -6.54
C TYR A 114 -3.91 -21.96 -5.19
N ASN A 115 -4.74 -22.50 -4.30
CA ASN A 115 -4.27 -23.03 -3.03
C ASN A 115 -4.16 -24.55 -3.13
N TYR A 116 -2.95 -25.04 -3.31
CA TYR A 116 -2.67 -26.49 -3.45
C TYR A 116 -3.00 -27.31 -2.20
N LYS A 117 -2.92 -26.71 -1.01
CA LYS A 117 -3.24 -27.40 0.25
C LYS A 117 -4.72 -27.75 0.35
N TYR A 118 -5.58 -26.90 -0.18
CA TYR A 118 -7.04 -27.06 -0.13
C TYR A 118 -7.65 -27.38 -1.49
N ASP A 119 -6.81 -27.58 -2.51
CA ASP A 119 -7.24 -27.84 -3.89
C ASP A 119 -8.30 -26.84 -4.37
N THR A 120 -8.06 -25.56 -4.09
CA THR A 120 -9.05 -24.50 -4.30
C THR A 120 -8.47 -23.37 -5.15
N TYR A 121 -9.21 -23.01 -6.21
CA TYR A 121 -8.93 -21.82 -7.01
C TYR A 121 -9.73 -20.64 -6.52
N TYR A 122 -9.04 -19.52 -6.30
CA TYR A 122 -9.63 -18.23 -6.00
C TYR A 122 -9.56 -17.35 -7.23
N PRO A 123 -10.71 -16.88 -7.78
CA PRO A 123 -10.71 -16.02 -8.95
C PRO A 123 -10.06 -14.68 -8.66
N PRO A 124 -9.58 -13.96 -9.70
CA PRO A 124 -9.05 -12.62 -9.55
C PRO A 124 -10.13 -11.64 -9.09
N ILE A 125 -9.71 -10.53 -8.49
CA ILE A 125 -10.65 -9.49 -8.01
C ILE A 125 -11.39 -8.86 -9.18
N PHE A 126 -10.73 -8.64 -10.32
CA PHE A 126 -11.31 -8.02 -11.50
C PHE A 126 -11.33 -9.01 -12.67
N ARG A 127 -12.52 -9.36 -13.11
CA ARG A 127 -12.71 -10.34 -14.19
C ARG A 127 -12.32 -9.81 -15.58
N GLN A 128 -12.38 -8.49 -15.78
CA GLN A 128 -12.08 -7.83 -17.06
C GLN A 128 -10.65 -7.26 -17.12
N MET A 129 -9.81 -7.59 -16.15
CA MET A 129 -8.44 -7.08 -16.07
C MET A 129 -7.60 -7.49 -17.26
N LYS A 130 -7.12 -6.51 -18.01
CA LYS A 130 -6.23 -6.70 -19.17
C LYS A 130 -4.76 -6.51 -18.79
N ASP A 131 -4.48 -5.56 -17.90
CA ASP A 131 -3.11 -5.15 -17.60
C ASP A 131 -2.93 -4.76 -16.15
N VAL A 132 -1.90 -5.32 -15.52
CA VAL A 132 -1.45 -4.98 -14.16
C VAL A 132 0.01 -4.60 -14.25
N GLN A 133 0.32 -3.33 -14.00
CA GLN A 133 1.67 -2.81 -14.08
C GLN A 133 2.15 -2.34 -12.72
N LEU A 134 3.43 -2.58 -12.43
CA LEU A 134 4.11 -2.07 -11.26
C LEU A 134 5.40 -1.36 -11.70
N GLU A 135 5.53 -0.11 -11.26
CA GLU A 135 6.69 0.74 -11.48
C GLU A 135 7.29 1.17 -10.15
N TYR A 136 8.58 0.92 -9.97
CA TYR A 136 9.33 1.48 -8.84
C TYR A 136 9.80 2.87 -9.19
N CYS A 137 9.37 3.85 -8.41
CA CYS A 137 9.56 5.27 -8.68
C CYS A 137 10.33 5.95 -7.57
N ASN A 138 11.07 6.98 -7.93
CA ASN A 138 11.59 7.93 -6.96
C ASN A 138 10.44 8.86 -6.50
N SER A 139 10.28 9.03 -5.19
CA SER A 139 9.30 9.93 -4.58
C SER A 139 9.46 11.39 -5.00
N GLU A 140 10.67 11.80 -5.40
CA GLU A 140 10.94 13.15 -5.93
C GLU A 140 10.20 13.42 -7.23
N SER A 141 10.07 12.41 -8.09
CA SER A 141 9.47 12.53 -9.42
C SER A 141 7.99 12.16 -9.48
N LYS A 142 7.47 11.43 -8.50
CA LYS A 142 6.11 10.87 -8.53
C LYS A 142 5.24 11.37 -7.39
N LEU A 143 4.29 12.27 -7.71
CA LEU A 143 3.37 12.87 -6.73
C LEU A 143 2.55 11.83 -5.95
N LEU A 144 2.13 10.74 -6.59
CA LEU A 144 1.36 9.68 -5.93
C LEU A 144 2.18 8.96 -4.86
N VAL A 145 3.48 8.75 -5.09
CA VAL A 145 4.39 8.13 -4.11
C VAL A 145 4.60 9.07 -2.92
N ARG A 146 4.79 10.38 -3.16
CA ARG A 146 4.82 11.38 -2.09
C ARG A 146 3.52 11.45 -1.29
N ALA A 147 2.38 11.38 -1.95
CA ALA A 147 1.08 11.33 -1.27
C ALA A 147 0.96 10.09 -0.37
N ALA A 148 1.44 8.93 -0.84
CA ALA A 148 1.47 7.70 -0.05
C ALA A 148 2.36 7.84 1.19
N ASP A 149 3.52 8.48 1.10
CA ASP A 149 4.40 8.78 2.25
C ASP A 149 3.69 9.65 3.31
N ILE A 150 2.97 10.68 2.90
CA ILE A 150 2.17 11.52 3.82
C ILE A 150 1.09 10.70 4.52
N VAL A 151 0.41 9.81 3.79
CA VAL A 151 -0.62 8.93 4.34
C VAL A 151 -0.01 7.92 5.32
N ALA A 152 1.08 7.28 4.95
CA ALA A 152 1.79 6.32 5.78
C ALA A 152 2.28 6.96 7.09
N ASN A 153 2.87 8.16 7.01
CA ASN A 153 3.33 8.92 8.17
C ASN A 153 2.16 9.24 9.12
N ARG A 154 0.99 9.64 8.60
CA ARG A 154 -0.19 9.90 9.42
C ARG A 154 -0.69 8.66 10.14
N ILE A 155 -0.79 7.53 9.43
CA ILE A 155 -1.20 6.25 10.00
C ILE A 155 -0.20 5.81 11.09
N TYR A 156 1.10 5.89 10.79
CA TYR A 156 2.15 5.54 11.73
C TYR A 156 2.06 6.34 13.03
N TYR A 157 1.91 7.68 12.94
CA TYR A 157 1.76 8.54 14.10
C TYR A 157 0.56 8.15 14.96
N LEU A 158 -0.61 7.98 14.36
CA LEU A 158 -1.83 7.62 15.08
C LEU A 158 -1.76 6.21 15.68
N ALA A 159 -1.21 5.25 14.94
CA ALA A 159 -1.07 3.89 15.42
C ALA A 159 -0.10 3.79 16.60
N ARG A 160 1.01 4.55 16.55
CA ARG A 160 1.99 4.61 17.64
C ARG A 160 1.44 5.25 18.92
N GLN A 161 0.50 6.19 18.80
CA GLN A 161 -0.21 6.81 19.91
C GLN A 161 -1.45 6.01 20.34
N GLU A 162 -1.68 4.84 19.76
CA GLU A 162 -2.85 3.98 20.01
C GLU A 162 -4.21 4.67 19.77
N MET A 163 -4.24 5.70 18.92
CA MET A 163 -5.41 6.51 18.58
C MET A 163 -6.30 5.82 17.54
N ARG A 164 -6.86 4.66 17.91
CA ARG A 164 -7.64 3.81 16.99
C ARG A 164 -8.92 4.48 16.50
N GLU A 165 -9.59 5.26 17.34
CA GLU A 165 -10.82 5.96 16.97
C GLU A 165 -10.53 7.05 15.91
N GLU A 166 -9.45 7.78 16.05
CA GLU A 166 -9.01 8.77 15.06
C GLU A 166 -8.68 8.10 13.72
N ILE A 167 -8.05 6.91 13.73
CA ILE A 167 -7.80 6.14 12.51
C ILE A 167 -9.12 5.75 11.83
N ARG A 168 -10.12 5.29 12.58
CA ARG A 168 -11.43 4.91 12.04
C ARG A 168 -12.18 6.08 11.44
N ASN A 169 -11.99 7.27 11.99
CA ASN A 169 -12.68 8.49 11.57
C ASN A 169 -11.97 9.21 10.40
N LEU A 170 -10.84 8.69 9.90
CA LEU A 170 -10.17 9.26 8.74
C LEU A 170 -11.03 9.10 7.48
N GLN A 171 -11.24 10.24 6.79
CA GLN A 171 -12.09 10.27 5.60
C GLN A 171 -11.48 9.47 4.45
N ASN A 172 -12.31 8.64 3.80
CA ASN A 172 -11.92 7.80 2.66
C ASN A 172 -10.66 6.95 2.93
N MET A 173 -10.55 6.42 4.15
CA MET A 173 -9.42 5.65 4.61
C MET A 173 -9.84 4.22 4.98
N HIS A 174 -9.04 3.24 4.55
CA HIS A 174 -9.15 1.85 4.98
C HIS A 174 -7.82 1.38 5.54
N VAL A 175 -7.78 1.05 6.83
CA VAL A 175 -6.56 0.58 7.49
C VAL A 175 -6.69 -0.89 7.85
N ILE A 176 -5.74 -1.68 7.40
CA ILE A 176 -5.62 -3.11 7.63
C ILE A 176 -4.59 -3.34 8.75
N TYR A 177 -4.92 -4.21 9.68
CA TYR A 177 -4.00 -4.61 10.75
C TYR A 177 -3.52 -6.02 10.49
N LEU A 178 -2.21 -6.19 10.45
CA LEU A 178 -1.54 -7.49 10.36
C LEU A 178 -0.77 -7.76 11.66
N PRO A 179 -0.61 -9.05 12.00
CA PRO A 179 0.20 -9.46 13.13
C PRO A 179 1.63 -8.98 12.96
#